data_56fd316611e179bfe7bea6ce2be5339a
#
_entry.id   56fd316611e179bfe7bea6ce2be5339a
#
_cell.length_a   1.000
_cell.length_b   1.000
_cell.length_c   1.000
_cell.angle_alpha   90.00
_cell.angle_beta   90.00
_cell.angle_gamma   90.00
#
_symmetry.space_group_name_H-M   'P 1'
#
loop_
_entity.id
_entity.type
_entity.pdbx_description
1 polymer ?
#
loop_
_entity_poly.entity_id
_entity_poly.type
_entity_poly.pdbx_seq_one_letter_code
_entity_poly.pdbx_strand_id
1 'polypeptide(L)'
;PGGQNVNKVNSKAILRWSVKVSQSLPYHVRARFVSKYASRLTTDGELIIASQKFRDQKRNVEDCLEKLREMISTVLVAPTPRRPTQPTLGSKIRLTEGKKQRSETKKQRRAPRLDD
;
A
#
# COMPACT_ATOMS: atom_id res chain seq x y z
N PRO A 1 -18.84 45.47 5.97
CA PRO A 1 -18.58 44.77 7.20
C PRO A 1 -17.66 43.57 7.02
N GLY A 2 -16.85 43.31 8.01
CA GLY A 2 -15.81 42.31 7.97
C GLY A 2 -16.28 40.87 7.84
N GLY A 3 -17.54 40.58 7.87
CA GLY A 3 -18.08 39.23 7.72
C GLY A 3 -18.13 38.70 6.30
N GLN A 4 -17.93 39.53 5.30
CA GLN A 4 -18.04 39.12 3.89
C GLN A 4 -16.93 38.18 3.44
N ASN A 5 -15.72 38.32 3.97
CA ASN A 5 -14.59 37.45 3.64
C ASN A 5 -14.68 36.06 4.27
N VAL A 6 -15.58 35.87 5.20
CA VAL A 6 -15.78 34.59 5.87
C VAL A 6 -16.68 33.67 5.03
N ASN A 7 -17.52 34.26 4.20
CA ASN A 7 -18.52 33.55 3.40
C ASN A 7 -18.00 33.33 1.99
N LYS A 8 -17.87 32.10 1.55
CA LYS A 8 -17.61 31.70 0.15
C LYS A 8 -16.23 32.07 -0.40
N VAL A 9 -15.18 31.86 0.35
CA VAL A 9 -13.83 31.87 -0.23
C VAL A 9 -13.61 30.52 -0.91
N ASN A 10 -13.74 30.47 -2.24
CA ASN A 10 -13.49 29.26 -3.03
C ASN A 10 -11.97 29.09 -3.20
N SER A 11 -11.34 28.56 -2.16
CA SER A 11 -9.90 28.28 -2.19
C SER A 11 -9.60 26.83 -2.52
N LYS A 12 -10.60 25.98 -2.65
CA LYS A 12 -10.44 24.58 -2.99
C LYS A 12 -9.78 24.42 -4.35
N ALA A 13 -8.73 23.64 -4.42
CA ALA A 13 -8.06 23.26 -5.64
C ALA A 13 -8.36 21.80 -5.97
N ILE A 14 -8.62 21.52 -7.25
CA ILE A 14 -8.83 20.17 -7.75
C ILE A 14 -7.86 19.95 -8.90
N LEU A 15 -7.04 18.92 -8.78
CA LEU A 15 -6.12 18.50 -9.82
C LEU A 15 -6.70 17.26 -10.51
N ARG A 16 -6.79 17.31 -11.84
CA ARG A 16 -7.21 16.18 -12.67
C ARG A 16 -6.09 15.81 -13.61
N TRP A 17 -5.81 14.52 -13.70
CA TRP A 17 -4.75 14.00 -14.56
C TRP A 17 -5.19 12.70 -15.18
N SER A 18 -5.20 12.64 -16.52
CA SER A 18 -5.51 11.42 -17.27
C SER A 18 -4.28 10.52 -17.31
N VAL A 19 -4.16 9.64 -16.34
CA VAL A 19 -2.98 8.79 -16.16
C VAL A 19 -2.81 7.83 -17.33
N LYS A 20 -3.91 7.21 -17.76
CA LYS A 20 -3.86 6.17 -18.80
C LYS A 20 -3.36 6.68 -20.16
N VAL A 21 -3.64 7.92 -20.49
CA VAL A 21 -3.27 8.51 -21.78
C VAL A 21 -2.06 9.43 -21.69
N SER A 22 -1.56 9.69 -20.50
CA SER A 22 -0.43 10.58 -20.28
C SER A 22 0.87 9.98 -20.84
N GLN A 23 1.62 10.77 -21.57
CA GLN A 23 2.94 10.40 -22.08
C GLN A 23 4.07 10.93 -21.17
N SER A 24 3.71 11.58 -20.07
CA SER A 24 4.68 12.19 -19.15
C SER A 24 5.49 11.17 -18.37
N LEU A 25 4.93 9.96 -18.17
CA LEU A 25 5.62 8.88 -17.48
C LEU A 25 6.00 7.76 -18.45
N PRO A 26 7.15 7.11 -18.24
CA PRO A 26 7.47 5.88 -18.96
C PRO A 26 6.39 4.82 -18.76
N TYR A 27 6.20 3.97 -19.75
CA TYR A 27 5.14 2.96 -19.72
C TYR A 27 5.18 2.08 -18.46
N HIS A 28 6.35 1.63 -18.07
CA HIS A 28 6.49 0.76 -16.89
C HIS A 28 6.15 1.47 -15.58
N VAL A 29 6.48 2.76 -15.46
CA VAL A 29 6.11 3.56 -14.29
C VAL A 29 4.61 3.82 -14.27
N ARG A 30 4.04 4.17 -15.41
CA ARG A 30 2.60 4.39 -15.56
C ARG A 30 1.80 3.14 -15.22
N ALA A 31 2.24 1.98 -15.68
CA ALA A 31 1.59 0.70 -15.38
C ALA A 31 1.61 0.43 -13.87
N ARG A 32 2.72 0.66 -13.19
CA ARG A 32 2.80 0.51 -11.73
C ARG A 32 1.89 1.50 -11.01
N PHE A 33 1.82 2.73 -11.48
CA PHE A 33 0.95 3.76 -10.91
C PHE A 33 -0.52 3.35 -11.00
N VAL A 34 -0.97 2.95 -12.19
CA VAL A 34 -2.35 2.49 -12.42
C VAL A 34 -2.69 1.28 -11.53
N SER A 35 -1.76 0.35 -11.40
CA SER A 35 -1.95 -0.84 -10.57
C SER A 35 -2.05 -0.49 -9.08
N LYS A 36 -1.14 0.36 -8.60
CA LYS A 36 -1.09 0.72 -7.17
C LYS A 36 -2.27 1.60 -6.74
N TYR A 37 -2.67 2.54 -7.57
CA TYR A 37 -3.71 3.52 -7.26
C TYR A 37 -5.01 3.30 -8.03
N ALA A 38 -5.29 2.06 -8.41
CA ALA A 38 -6.48 1.70 -9.18
C ALA A 38 -7.78 2.17 -8.51
N SER A 39 -7.85 2.08 -7.17
CA SER A 39 -9.01 2.51 -6.40
C SER A 39 -9.21 4.01 -6.38
N ARG A 40 -8.18 4.78 -6.68
CA ARG A 40 -8.24 6.24 -6.71
C ARG A 40 -8.47 6.81 -8.10
N LEU A 41 -8.42 5.97 -9.13
CA LEU A 41 -8.68 6.37 -10.51
C LEU A 41 -10.17 6.26 -10.82
N THR A 42 -10.63 7.17 -11.66
CA THR A 42 -12.00 7.08 -12.19
C THR A 42 -12.08 5.95 -13.22
N THR A 43 -13.31 5.63 -13.65
CA THR A 43 -13.54 4.66 -14.74
C THR A 43 -12.79 5.03 -16.01
N ASP A 44 -12.61 6.32 -16.27
CA ASP A 44 -11.88 6.82 -17.45
C ASP A 44 -10.35 6.81 -17.26
N GLY A 45 -9.88 6.44 -16.09
CA GLY A 45 -8.45 6.42 -15.78
C GLY A 45 -7.88 7.77 -15.39
N GLU A 46 -8.70 8.68 -14.89
CA GLU A 46 -8.27 9.97 -14.39
C GLU A 46 -8.01 9.91 -12.89
N LEU A 47 -6.94 10.56 -12.45
CA LEU A 47 -6.67 10.80 -11.04
C LEU A 47 -7.22 12.17 -10.66
N ILE A 48 -7.95 12.23 -9.57
CA ILE A 48 -8.49 13.48 -9.03
C ILE A 48 -7.93 13.67 -7.63
N ILE A 49 -7.25 14.80 -7.41
CA ILE A 49 -6.72 15.20 -6.11
C ILE A 49 -7.34 16.54 -5.75
N ALA A 50 -7.92 16.64 -4.56
CA ALA A 50 -8.51 17.87 -4.07
C ALA A 50 -7.81 18.32 -2.80
N SER A 51 -7.69 19.62 -2.62
CA SER A 51 -7.15 20.22 -1.39
C SER A 51 -7.97 21.44 -0.99
N GLN A 52 -8.34 21.46 0.29
CA GLN A 52 -8.97 22.60 0.96
C GLN A 52 -8.22 22.98 2.22
N LYS A 53 -7.01 22.44 2.40
CA LYS A 53 -6.25 22.56 3.62
C LYS A 53 -5.92 24.00 4.01
N PHE A 54 -5.66 24.83 3.01
CA PHE A 54 -5.28 26.21 3.21
C PHE A 54 -6.39 27.17 2.77
N ARG A 55 -6.31 28.38 3.27
CA ARG A 55 -7.22 29.46 2.90
C ARG A 55 -6.87 30.06 1.53
N ASP A 56 -5.62 29.95 1.14
CA ASP A 56 -5.09 30.44 -0.12
C ASP A 56 -5.19 29.37 -1.19
N GLN A 57 -5.82 29.67 -2.31
CA GLN A 57 -5.99 28.75 -3.42
C GLN A 57 -4.64 28.32 -3.99
N LYS A 58 -3.67 29.22 -4.09
CA LYS A 58 -2.33 28.92 -4.58
C LYS A 58 -1.64 27.84 -3.72
N ARG A 59 -1.77 27.93 -2.41
CA ARG A 59 -1.25 26.92 -1.50
C ARG A 59 -1.94 25.57 -1.65
N ASN A 60 -3.24 25.59 -1.92
CA ASN A 60 -4.00 24.37 -2.16
C ASN A 60 -3.58 23.71 -3.47
N VAL A 61 -3.27 24.48 -4.52
CA VAL A 61 -2.70 23.95 -5.76
C VAL A 61 -1.36 23.29 -5.49
N GLU A 62 -0.49 23.95 -4.73
CA GLU A 62 0.82 23.39 -4.34
C GLU A 62 0.67 22.10 -3.53
N ASP A 63 -0.31 22.04 -2.64
CA ASP A 63 -0.61 20.84 -1.86
C ASP A 63 -1.05 19.67 -2.76
N CYS A 64 -1.89 19.94 -3.77
CA CYS A 64 -2.28 18.93 -4.75
C CYS A 64 -1.07 18.41 -5.52
N LEU A 65 -0.19 19.30 -5.96
CA LEU A 65 1.04 18.93 -6.70
C LEU A 65 1.98 18.11 -5.82
N GLU A 66 2.11 18.47 -4.54
CA GLU A 66 2.95 17.73 -3.60
C GLU A 66 2.41 16.31 -3.36
N LYS A 67 1.10 16.16 -3.20
CA LYS A 67 0.46 14.85 -3.09
C LYS A 67 0.70 13.99 -4.33
N LEU A 68 0.57 14.60 -5.51
CA LEU A 68 0.86 13.90 -6.77
C LEU A 68 2.32 13.46 -6.84
N ARG A 69 3.24 14.34 -6.46
CA ARG A 69 4.68 14.05 -6.45
C ARG A 69 4.99 12.87 -5.53
N GLU A 70 4.42 12.83 -4.35
CA GLU A 70 4.57 11.70 -3.42
C GLU A 70 4.05 10.40 -4.02
N MET A 71 2.87 10.43 -4.64
CA MET A 71 2.29 9.25 -5.29
C MET A 71 3.18 8.73 -6.42
N ILE A 72 3.73 9.60 -7.25
CA ILE A 72 4.63 9.23 -8.34
C ILE A 72 5.93 8.66 -7.79
N SER A 73 6.48 9.28 -6.74
CA SER A 73 7.75 8.83 -6.15
C SER A 73 7.68 7.40 -5.62
N THR A 74 6.52 6.96 -5.15
CA THR A 74 6.34 5.59 -4.65
C THR A 74 6.43 4.52 -5.74
N VAL A 75 6.21 4.90 -7.01
CA VAL A 75 6.19 3.95 -8.14
C VAL A 75 7.37 4.11 -9.09
N LEU A 76 8.26 5.09 -8.86
CA LEU A 76 9.42 5.31 -9.72
C LEU A 76 10.38 4.12 -9.71
N VAL A 77 10.56 3.50 -8.55
CA VAL A 77 11.45 2.35 -8.40
C VAL A 77 10.60 1.08 -8.33
N ALA A 78 10.96 0.09 -9.15
CA ALA A 78 10.28 -1.20 -9.12
C ALA A 78 10.52 -1.88 -7.77
N PRO A 79 9.48 -2.50 -7.17
CA PRO A 79 9.66 -3.23 -5.92
C PRO A 79 10.59 -4.42 -6.14
N THR A 80 11.46 -4.66 -5.17
CA THR A 80 12.35 -5.82 -5.21
C THR A 80 11.50 -7.10 -5.09
N PRO A 81 11.61 -8.03 -6.06
CA PRO A 81 10.85 -9.27 -5.97
C PRO A 81 11.30 -10.07 -4.77
N ARG A 82 10.32 -10.48 -3.96
CA ARG A 82 10.59 -11.36 -2.81
C ARG A 82 10.79 -12.76 -3.34
N ARG A 83 11.99 -13.29 -3.14
CA ARG A 83 12.27 -14.70 -3.42
C ARG A 83 11.86 -15.51 -2.21
N PRO A 84 11.08 -16.58 -2.39
CA PRO A 84 10.77 -17.46 -1.27
C PRO A 84 12.05 -18.08 -0.76
N THR A 85 12.27 -17.97 0.55
CA THR A 85 13.41 -18.61 1.20
C THR A 85 12.98 -19.99 1.66
N GLN A 86 13.87 -20.96 1.46
CA GLN A 86 13.63 -22.31 1.98
C GLN A 86 14.19 -22.41 3.40
N PRO A 87 13.52 -23.17 4.28
CA PRO A 87 14.05 -23.42 5.62
C PRO A 87 15.41 -24.10 5.54
N THR A 88 16.32 -23.76 6.46
CA THR A 88 17.62 -24.41 6.57
C THR A 88 17.45 -25.85 7.04
N LEU A 89 18.42 -26.69 6.73
CA LEU A 89 18.44 -28.10 7.20
C LEU A 89 18.35 -28.17 8.73
N GLY A 90 19.09 -27.31 9.44
CA GLY A 90 19.03 -27.23 10.89
C GLY A 90 17.65 -26.87 11.42
N SER A 91 16.95 -25.96 10.75
CA SER A 91 15.58 -25.60 11.12
C SER A 91 14.62 -26.78 10.94
N LYS A 92 14.74 -27.53 9.84
CA LYS A 92 13.93 -28.73 9.58
C LYS A 92 14.17 -29.81 10.64
N ILE A 93 15.43 -30.02 11.01
CA ILE A 93 15.82 -31.00 12.04
C ILE A 93 15.20 -30.60 13.39
N ARG A 94 15.33 -29.34 13.80
CA ARG A 94 14.75 -28.86 15.06
C ARG A 94 13.23 -29.02 15.09
N LEU A 95 12.57 -28.78 13.98
CA LEU A 95 11.12 -28.96 13.89
C LEU A 95 10.74 -30.43 14.06
N THR A 96 11.46 -31.35 13.41
CA THR A 96 11.21 -32.77 13.49
C THR A 96 11.47 -33.29 14.90
N GLU A 97 12.58 -32.88 15.55
CA GLU A 97 12.89 -33.24 16.93
C GLU A 97 11.83 -32.75 17.91
N GLY A 98 11.36 -31.52 17.75
CA GLY A 98 10.26 -30.97 18.55
C GLY A 98 8.98 -31.79 18.42
N LYS A 99 8.66 -32.25 17.21
CA LYS A 99 7.49 -33.11 16.95
C LYS A 99 7.65 -34.48 17.64
N LYS A 100 8.84 -35.05 17.57
CA LYS A 100 9.14 -36.33 18.23
C LYS A 100 8.99 -36.25 19.75
N GLN A 101 9.55 -35.20 20.36
CA GLN A 101 9.43 -34.96 21.80
C GLN A 101 7.97 -34.83 22.24
N ARG A 102 7.18 -34.07 21.50
CA ARG A 102 5.75 -33.94 21.80
C ARG A 102 5.00 -35.27 21.66
N SER A 103 5.34 -36.04 20.63
CA SER A 103 4.73 -37.34 20.40
C SER A 103 5.04 -38.29 21.57
N GLU A 104 6.28 -38.34 22.05
CA GLU A 104 6.66 -39.15 23.20
C GLU A 104 5.97 -38.71 24.48
N THR A 105 5.89 -37.39 24.73
CA THR A 105 5.17 -36.86 25.87
C THR A 105 3.70 -37.25 25.84
N LYS A 106 3.07 -37.26 24.67
CA LYS A 106 1.70 -37.72 24.51
C LYS A 106 1.53 -39.20 24.80
N LYS A 107 2.50 -40.03 24.34
CA LYS A 107 2.51 -41.47 24.61
C LYS A 107 2.60 -41.75 26.11
N GLN A 108 3.45 -41.02 26.83
CA GLN A 108 3.62 -41.16 28.27
C GLN A 108 2.37 -40.76 29.06
N ARG A 109 1.59 -39.80 28.55
CA ARG A 109 0.36 -39.36 29.18
C ARG A 109 -0.82 -40.27 28.88
N ARG A 110 -0.67 -41.20 27.94
CA ARG A 110 -1.74 -42.12 27.58
C ARG A 110 -1.98 -43.09 28.72
N ALA A 111 -3.26 -43.27 29.05
CA ALA A 111 -3.64 -44.22 30.07
C ALA A 111 -3.21 -45.63 29.66
N PRO A 112 -2.68 -46.40 30.59
CA PRO A 112 -2.31 -47.78 30.30
C PRO A 112 -3.55 -48.59 29.91
N ARG A 113 -3.39 -49.48 28.94
CA ARG A 113 -4.42 -50.40 28.54
C ARG A 113 -4.62 -51.48 29.61
N LEU A 114 -5.83 -51.85 29.86
CA LEU A 114 -6.15 -52.90 30.83
C LEU A 114 -5.59 -54.28 30.45
N ASP A 115 -5.28 -54.47 29.18
CA ASP A 115 -4.73 -55.73 28.63
C ASP A 115 -3.24 -55.83 28.70
N ASP A 116 -2.56 -54.81 29.14
CA ASP A 116 -1.08 -54.76 29.22
C ASP A 116 -0.56 -55.30 30.56
#